data_2aae3698c4c9359ada5e04bdf1c0b360
#
_entry.id   2aae3698c4c9359ada5e04bdf1c0b360
#
_cell.length_a   1.000
_cell.length_b   1.000
_cell.length_c   1.000
_cell.angle_alpha   90.00
_cell.angle_beta   90.00
_cell.angle_gamma   90.00
#
_symmetry.space_group_name_H-M   'P 1'
#
loop_
_entity.id
_entity.type
_entity.pdbx_description
1 polymer ?
#
loop_
_entity_poly.entity_id
_entity_poly.type
_entity_poly.pdbx_seq_one_letter_code
_entity_poly.pdbx_strand_id
1 'polypeptide(L)'
;MKMKKIHYILLIAVAFLVSNCDTNDDGFYNNVFVDVPNLVSIESPTTTYTVGQKLYVSSQFPRILNDGALIDIFQTTGANEFVFSYVIEKQINPTVWEVVTVNDSQLDIVKGDAQNGSFVYAICQYNTVSGLYEYRVGFPLLSTGTYRMSFGYNSDSKDTVELRSLSPATRLILNINSLITGLDANGFYNFTVN
;
A
#
# COMPACT_ATOMS: atom_id res chain seq x y z
N MET A 1 6.12 -66.35 15.40
CA MET A 1 5.19 -65.85 14.38
C MET A 1 4.40 -64.57 14.77
N LYS A 2 4.51 -64.10 16.02
CA LYS A 2 3.78 -62.88 16.49
C LYS A 2 4.51 -61.54 16.15
N MET A 3 5.84 -61.51 16.08
CA MET A 3 6.60 -60.26 15.82
C MET A 3 6.44 -59.69 14.42
N LYS A 4 6.33 -60.51 13.38
CA LYS A 4 6.15 -60.03 12.00
C LYS A 4 4.83 -59.29 11.79
N LYS A 5 3.74 -59.67 12.49
CA LYS A 5 2.43 -58.98 12.37
C LYS A 5 2.45 -57.58 13.01
N ILE A 6 3.23 -57.37 14.06
CA ILE A 6 3.36 -56.07 14.75
C ILE A 6 4.07 -55.05 13.83
N HIS A 7 5.11 -55.51 13.11
CA HIS A 7 5.83 -54.64 12.17
C HIS A 7 4.95 -54.17 10.99
N TYR A 8 4.06 -55.04 10.49
CA TYR A 8 3.13 -54.65 9.42
C TYR A 8 2.06 -53.66 9.90
N ILE A 9 1.57 -53.81 11.14
CA ILE A 9 0.62 -52.88 11.75
C ILE A 9 1.27 -51.51 11.98
N LEU A 10 2.55 -51.50 12.45
CA LEU A 10 3.30 -50.28 12.66
C LEU A 10 3.61 -49.56 11.33
N LEU A 11 3.93 -50.29 10.27
CA LEU A 11 4.20 -49.75 8.92
C LEU A 11 2.92 -49.14 8.31
N ILE A 12 1.75 -49.78 8.50
CA ILE A 12 0.47 -49.25 8.03
C ILE A 12 0.09 -48.01 8.83
N ALA A 13 0.31 -47.97 10.15
CA ALA A 13 0.03 -46.80 10.97
C ALA A 13 0.91 -45.58 10.59
N VAL A 14 2.19 -45.82 10.27
CA VAL A 14 3.09 -44.75 9.77
C VAL A 14 2.66 -44.26 8.40
N ALA A 15 2.20 -45.14 7.49
CA ALA A 15 1.71 -44.75 6.18
C ALA A 15 0.44 -43.85 6.27
N PHE A 16 -0.44 -44.09 7.27
CA PHE A 16 -1.61 -43.24 7.50
C PHE A 16 -1.24 -41.87 8.11
N LEU A 17 -0.13 -41.78 8.83
CA LEU A 17 0.31 -40.49 9.42
C LEU A 17 0.97 -39.56 8.39
N VAL A 18 1.50 -40.08 7.29
CA VAL A 18 2.09 -39.23 6.21
C VAL A 18 1.09 -38.88 5.11
N SER A 19 -0.10 -39.48 5.05
CA SER A 19 -1.13 -39.16 4.06
C SER A 19 -2.09 -38.07 4.52
N ASN A 20 -1.94 -37.53 5.74
CA ASN A 20 -2.72 -36.41 6.25
C ASN A 20 -2.00 -35.04 6.12
N CYS A 21 -0.94 -34.93 5.32
CA CYS A 21 -0.55 -33.65 4.78
C CYS A 21 -1.53 -33.31 3.66
N ASP A 22 -2.58 -32.62 4.02
CA ASP A 22 -3.50 -31.98 3.04
C ASP A 22 -2.70 -30.91 2.34
N THR A 23 -2.17 -31.24 1.17
CA THR A 23 -1.39 -30.34 0.31
C THR A 23 -2.29 -29.32 -0.42
N ASN A 24 -3.57 -29.22 -0.03
CA ASN A 24 -4.52 -28.29 -0.62
C ASN A 24 -4.67 -26.97 0.15
N ASP A 25 -3.95 -26.76 1.23
CA ASP A 25 -3.86 -25.47 1.89
C ASP A 25 -2.54 -24.78 1.54
N ASP A 26 -2.32 -24.56 0.25
CA ASP A 26 -1.35 -23.62 -0.25
C ASP A 26 -1.87 -22.23 0.14
N GLY A 27 -1.64 -21.82 1.38
CA GLY A 27 -1.94 -20.47 1.89
C GLY A 27 -1.15 -19.37 1.17
N PHE A 28 -0.67 -19.64 -0.03
CA PHE A 28 0.03 -18.70 -0.90
C PHE A 28 -0.97 -17.92 -1.74
N TYR A 29 -0.96 -16.62 -1.54
CA TYR A 29 -1.59 -15.70 -2.46
C TYR A 29 -0.76 -15.61 -3.75
N ASN A 30 -1.42 -15.67 -4.89
CA ASN A 30 -0.79 -15.36 -6.18
C ASN A 30 -0.63 -13.85 -6.28
N ASN A 31 0.60 -13.37 -6.47
CA ASN A 31 0.87 -11.96 -6.72
C ASN A 31 0.82 -11.69 -8.22
N VAL A 32 0.05 -10.68 -8.61
CA VAL A 32 -0.01 -10.15 -9.97
C VAL A 32 0.39 -8.67 -9.91
N PHE A 33 1.19 -8.23 -10.87
CA PHE A 33 1.65 -6.86 -10.99
C PHE A 33 1.11 -6.25 -12.27
N VAL A 34 0.68 -4.99 -12.18
CA VAL A 34 0.24 -4.18 -13.33
C VAL A 34 0.81 -2.76 -13.18
N ASP A 35 1.05 -2.10 -14.30
CA ASP A 35 1.63 -0.77 -14.35
C ASP A 35 0.59 0.25 -14.85
N VAL A 36 0.09 1.10 -13.94
CA VAL A 36 -0.89 2.14 -14.28
C VAL A 36 -0.42 3.48 -13.71
N PRO A 37 0.05 4.42 -14.55
CA PRO A 37 0.63 5.67 -14.07
C PRO A 37 -0.42 6.63 -13.49
N ASN A 38 0.04 7.55 -12.61
CA ASN A 38 -0.72 8.69 -12.11
C ASN A 38 -1.99 8.35 -11.31
N LEU A 39 -2.01 7.22 -10.60
CA LEU A 39 -3.11 6.88 -9.70
C LEU A 39 -3.04 7.62 -8.37
N VAL A 40 -1.86 8.04 -7.95
CA VAL A 40 -1.63 8.79 -6.72
C VAL A 40 -0.98 10.13 -7.05
N SER A 41 -1.38 11.19 -6.37
CA SER A 41 -0.85 12.53 -6.58
C SER A 41 -0.83 13.37 -5.31
N ILE A 42 0.04 14.37 -5.29
CA ILE A 42 0.02 15.47 -4.32
C ILE A 42 -0.89 16.55 -4.90
N GLU A 43 -1.90 16.98 -4.13
CA GLU A 43 -2.82 18.01 -4.59
C GLU A 43 -2.17 19.41 -4.54
N SER A 44 -2.32 20.16 -5.61
CA SER A 44 -1.83 21.55 -5.70
C SER A 44 -0.40 21.70 -5.17
N PRO A 45 0.57 20.94 -5.71
CA PRO A 45 1.92 20.92 -5.21
C PRO A 45 2.54 22.33 -5.26
N THR A 46 3.16 22.74 -4.15
CA THR A 46 3.89 24.02 -4.02
C THR A 46 5.17 23.80 -3.23
N THR A 47 6.18 24.60 -3.52
CA THR A 47 7.45 24.53 -2.78
C THR A 47 7.40 25.21 -1.41
N THR A 48 6.31 25.89 -1.09
CA THR A 48 6.19 26.65 0.16
C THR A 48 4.77 26.53 0.73
N TYR A 49 4.71 26.15 2.00
CA TYR A 49 3.50 26.11 2.82
C TYR A 49 3.66 27.03 4.03
N THR A 50 2.57 27.29 4.73
CA THR A 50 2.59 27.94 6.06
C THR A 50 2.17 26.98 7.15
N VAL A 51 2.64 27.21 8.39
CA VAL A 51 2.23 26.41 9.55
C VAL A 51 0.70 26.40 9.68
N GLY A 52 0.16 25.21 9.91
CA GLY A 52 -1.29 24.98 9.99
C GLY A 52 -1.94 24.59 8.66
N GLN A 53 -1.27 24.78 7.52
CA GLN A 53 -1.74 24.21 6.26
C GLN A 53 -1.62 22.68 6.26
N LYS A 54 -2.33 22.04 5.33
CA LYS A 54 -2.31 20.59 5.15
C LYS A 54 -1.77 20.26 3.75
N LEU A 55 -0.90 19.26 3.68
CA LEU A 55 -0.46 18.65 2.44
C LEU A 55 -1.43 17.51 2.13
N TYR A 56 -2.18 17.63 1.02
CA TYR A 56 -3.11 16.58 0.61
C TYR A 56 -2.48 15.62 -0.36
N VAL A 57 -2.64 14.34 -0.07
CA VAL A 57 -2.39 13.23 -0.99
C VAL A 57 -3.73 12.68 -1.41
N SER A 58 -3.89 12.45 -2.70
CA SER A 58 -5.11 11.88 -3.26
C SER A 58 -4.83 10.74 -4.21
N SER A 59 -5.78 9.82 -4.25
CA SER A 59 -5.85 8.74 -5.22
C SER A 59 -7.31 8.54 -5.61
N GLN A 60 -7.55 8.46 -6.92
CA GLN A 60 -8.88 8.20 -7.46
C GLN A 60 -8.75 7.42 -8.75
N PHE A 61 -9.22 6.16 -8.76
CA PHE A 61 -9.13 5.32 -9.94
C PHE A 61 -10.35 4.41 -10.10
N PRO A 62 -10.71 4.09 -11.34
CA PRO A 62 -11.87 3.27 -11.62
C PRO A 62 -11.60 1.78 -11.29
N ARG A 63 -12.67 1.04 -11.14
CA ARG A 63 -12.64 -0.41 -11.00
C ARG A 63 -12.00 -1.12 -12.20
N ILE A 64 -12.10 -0.53 -13.40
CA ILE A 64 -11.52 -1.09 -14.61
C ILE A 64 -10.28 -0.29 -14.96
N LEU A 65 -9.13 -0.92 -14.90
CA LEU A 65 -7.84 -0.35 -15.27
C LEU A 65 -7.41 -0.85 -16.66
N ASN A 66 -6.49 -0.10 -17.28
CA ASN A 66 -5.89 -0.47 -18.56
C ASN A 66 -4.36 -0.54 -18.41
N ASP A 67 -3.84 -1.75 -18.48
CA ASP A 67 -2.41 -2.06 -18.55
C ASP A 67 -2.14 -2.85 -19.83
N GLY A 68 -2.36 -2.22 -20.99
CA GLY A 68 -2.35 -2.91 -22.29
C GLY A 68 -3.56 -3.83 -22.52
N ALA A 69 -4.25 -4.24 -21.46
CA ALA A 69 -5.54 -4.93 -21.45
C ALA A 69 -6.44 -4.34 -20.37
N LEU A 70 -7.76 -4.46 -20.55
CA LEU A 70 -8.73 -4.03 -19.53
C LEU A 70 -8.79 -5.07 -18.40
N ILE A 71 -8.57 -4.62 -17.17
CA ILE A 71 -8.58 -5.44 -15.97
C ILE A 71 -9.66 -4.90 -15.02
N ASP A 72 -10.67 -5.71 -14.71
CA ASP A 72 -11.61 -5.41 -13.64
C ASP A 72 -11.00 -5.84 -12.30
N ILE A 73 -10.38 -4.89 -11.60
CA ILE A 73 -9.63 -5.17 -10.37
C ILE A 73 -10.53 -5.64 -9.22
N PHE A 74 -11.78 -5.19 -9.18
CA PHE A 74 -12.75 -5.66 -8.19
C PHE A 74 -13.17 -7.11 -8.46
N GLN A 75 -13.48 -7.44 -9.70
CA GLN A 75 -13.86 -8.81 -10.07
C GLN A 75 -12.67 -9.77 -9.91
N THR A 76 -11.46 -9.31 -10.21
CA THR A 76 -10.26 -10.13 -10.13
C THR A 76 -9.84 -10.44 -8.70
N THR A 77 -9.94 -9.47 -7.79
CA THR A 77 -9.46 -9.62 -6.40
C THR A 77 -10.59 -9.80 -5.39
N GLY A 78 -11.78 -9.25 -5.65
CA GLY A 78 -12.84 -9.09 -4.66
C GLY A 78 -12.50 -8.08 -3.55
N ALA A 79 -11.41 -7.31 -3.70
CA ALA A 79 -10.96 -6.36 -2.70
C ALA A 79 -11.76 -5.06 -2.76
N ASN A 80 -12.27 -4.61 -1.61
CA ASN A 80 -12.91 -3.31 -1.46
C ASN A 80 -11.91 -2.19 -1.16
N GLU A 81 -10.65 -2.54 -0.92
CA GLU A 81 -9.62 -1.61 -0.49
C GLU A 81 -8.29 -1.89 -1.20
N PHE A 82 -7.59 -0.80 -1.53
CA PHE A 82 -6.20 -0.82 -1.96
C PHE A 82 -5.38 0.07 -1.04
N VAL A 83 -4.20 -0.40 -0.67
CA VAL A 83 -3.33 0.32 0.26
C VAL A 83 -2.03 0.73 -0.40
N PHE A 84 -1.53 1.89 0.00
CA PHE A 84 -0.20 2.37 -0.32
C PHE A 84 0.41 3.11 0.87
N SER A 85 1.66 3.52 0.77
CA SER A 85 2.33 4.25 1.85
C SER A 85 3.14 5.42 1.32
N TYR A 86 3.31 6.43 2.18
CA TYR A 86 4.22 7.53 1.97
C TYR A 86 4.84 8.01 3.27
N VAL A 87 6.00 8.64 3.18
CA VAL A 87 6.74 9.15 4.33
C VAL A 87 6.90 10.66 4.18
N ILE A 88 6.67 11.39 5.27
CA ILE A 88 6.99 12.81 5.36
C ILE A 88 8.12 12.97 6.38
N GLU A 89 9.19 13.61 5.97
CA GLU A 89 10.36 13.84 6.80
C GLU A 89 10.67 15.34 6.91
N LYS A 90 11.18 15.75 8.07
CA LYS A 90 11.67 17.10 8.34
C LYS A 90 13.18 17.07 8.51
N GLN A 91 13.85 18.04 7.93
CA GLN A 91 15.27 18.23 8.09
C GLN A 91 15.58 18.82 9.48
N ILE A 92 16.37 18.11 10.27
CA ILE A 92 16.79 18.54 11.61
C ILE A 92 18.16 19.24 11.52
N ASN A 93 19.03 18.75 10.64
CA ASN A 93 20.28 19.40 10.30
C ASN A 93 20.65 19.04 8.83
N PRO A 94 21.69 19.61 8.23
CA PRO A 94 22.00 19.42 6.80
C PRO A 94 22.11 17.97 6.32
N THR A 95 22.34 17.01 7.21
CA THR A 95 22.54 15.60 6.88
C THR A 95 21.52 14.65 7.51
N VAL A 96 20.65 15.15 8.41
CA VAL A 96 19.70 14.32 9.16
C VAL A 96 18.27 14.71 8.86
N TRP A 97 17.49 13.72 8.50
CA TRP A 97 16.05 13.80 8.29
C TRP A 97 15.34 12.90 9.28
N GLU A 98 14.25 13.38 9.86
CA GLU A 98 13.43 12.63 10.81
C GLU A 98 11.99 12.54 10.30
N VAL A 99 11.39 11.37 10.46
CA VAL A 99 10.00 11.14 10.10
C VAL A 99 9.10 12.01 10.97
N VAL A 100 8.19 12.73 10.33
CA VAL A 100 7.19 13.54 11.03
C VAL A 100 5.99 12.64 11.36
N THR A 101 5.72 12.51 12.66
CA THR A 101 4.56 11.78 13.15
C THR A 101 3.51 12.73 13.72
N VAL A 102 2.25 12.45 13.47
CA VAL A 102 1.08 13.13 14.04
C VAL A 102 0.11 12.08 14.59
N ASN A 103 -0.78 12.46 15.47
CA ASN A 103 -1.86 11.55 15.87
C ASN A 103 -2.83 11.34 14.70
N ASP A 104 -3.38 10.15 14.56
CA ASP A 104 -4.34 9.83 13.48
C ASP A 104 -5.53 10.81 13.48
N SER A 105 -5.98 11.25 14.65
CA SER A 105 -7.04 12.26 14.81
C SER A 105 -6.70 13.65 14.26
N GLN A 106 -5.44 13.93 13.95
CA GLN A 106 -4.99 15.18 13.34
C GLN A 106 -4.96 15.10 11.81
N LEU A 107 -5.04 13.90 11.25
CA LEU A 107 -5.21 13.71 9.82
C LEU A 107 -6.58 14.21 9.38
N ASP A 108 -6.62 14.88 8.25
CA ASP A 108 -7.88 15.34 7.63
C ASP A 108 -8.35 14.30 6.62
N ILE A 109 -9.07 13.30 7.09
CA ILE A 109 -9.59 12.22 6.25
C ILE A 109 -10.85 12.70 5.54
N VAL A 110 -10.75 12.95 4.24
CA VAL A 110 -11.88 13.38 3.39
C VAL A 110 -12.48 12.20 2.63
N LYS A 111 -11.63 11.27 2.17
CA LYS A 111 -12.02 10.03 1.49
C LYS A 111 -11.04 8.93 1.86
N GLY A 112 -11.51 7.68 1.88
CA GLY A 112 -10.71 6.54 2.30
C GLY A 112 -10.41 6.55 3.78
N ASP A 113 -9.27 6.00 4.17
CA ASP A 113 -8.79 5.97 5.55
C ASP A 113 -7.26 6.08 5.61
N ALA A 114 -6.70 6.45 6.76
CA ALA A 114 -5.26 6.53 6.96
C ALA A 114 -4.86 6.32 8.42
N GLN A 115 -3.68 5.72 8.60
CA GLN A 115 -3.01 5.60 9.89
C GLN A 115 -1.60 6.17 9.77
N ASN A 116 -1.14 6.88 10.79
CA ASN A 116 0.18 7.48 10.80
C ASN A 116 1.09 6.84 11.85
N GLY A 117 2.32 6.57 11.47
CA GLY A 117 3.38 6.00 12.29
C GLY A 117 4.74 6.39 11.72
N SER A 118 5.62 5.43 11.50
CA SER A 118 6.88 5.65 10.76
C SER A 118 6.65 5.96 9.28
N PHE A 119 5.44 5.79 8.80
CA PHE A 119 4.92 6.17 7.48
C PHE A 119 3.41 6.38 7.59
N VAL A 120 2.82 7.04 6.63
CA VAL A 120 1.36 7.09 6.49
C VAL A 120 0.92 5.86 5.71
N TYR A 121 0.09 5.03 6.34
CA TYR A 121 -0.58 3.90 5.73
C TYR A 121 -1.91 4.38 5.16
N ALA A 122 -1.99 4.47 3.84
CA ALA A 122 -3.11 5.04 3.12
C ALA A 122 -4.02 3.93 2.57
N ILE A 123 -5.33 4.07 2.77
CA ILE A 123 -6.34 3.08 2.36
C ILE A 123 -7.31 3.74 1.39
N CYS A 124 -7.21 3.36 0.09
CA CYS A 124 -8.20 3.68 -0.92
C CYS A 124 -9.42 2.78 -0.74
N GLN A 125 -10.59 3.34 -0.52
CA GLN A 125 -11.83 2.58 -0.34
C GLN A 125 -12.72 2.63 -1.59
N TYR A 126 -13.33 1.50 -1.94
CA TYR A 126 -14.26 1.44 -3.06
C TYR A 126 -15.59 2.10 -2.71
N ASN A 127 -15.91 3.15 -3.44
CA ASN A 127 -17.18 3.84 -3.33
C ASN A 127 -18.16 3.29 -4.36
N THR A 128 -19.19 2.59 -3.89
CA THR A 128 -20.21 1.95 -4.76
C THR A 128 -21.07 2.95 -5.54
N VAL A 129 -21.14 4.20 -5.10
CA VAL A 129 -21.93 5.25 -5.76
C VAL A 129 -21.15 5.83 -6.94
N SER A 130 -19.88 6.16 -6.75
CA SER A 130 -19.01 6.69 -7.81
C SER A 130 -18.43 5.58 -8.71
N GLY A 131 -18.33 4.34 -8.22
CA GLY A 131 -17.67 3.23 -8.90
C GLY A 131 -16.13 3.35 -8.88
N LEU A 132 -15.59 4.14 -7.97
CA LEU A 132 -14.15 4.44 -7.88
C LEU A 132 -13.57 3.98 -6.56
N TYR A 133 -12.28 3.64 -6.56
CA TYR A 133 -11.47 3.60 -5.34
C TYR A 133 -11.00 5.01 -5.05
N GLU A 134 -11.19 5.47 -3.82
CA GLU A 134 -10.97 6.86 -3.45
C GLU A 134 -10.14 6.97 -2.18
N TYR A 135 -9.18 7.87 -2.21
CA TYR A 135 -8.38 8.32 -1.07
C TYR A 135 -8.16 9.82 -1.18
N ARG A 136 -8.33 10.56 -0.09
CA ARG A 136 -7.98 11.97 0.00
C ARG A 136 -7.77 12.32 1.46
N VAL A 137 -6.51 12.51 1.85
CA VAL A 137 -6.14 12.81 3.23
C VAL A 137 -5.14 13.96 3.27
N GLY A 138 -5.41 14.92 4.15
CA GLY A 138 -4.55 16.06 4.45
C GLY A 138 -3.67 15.79 5.66
N PHE A 139 -2.36 15.84 5.46
CA PHE A 139 -1.37 15.76 6.53
C PHE A 139 -1.09 17.17 7.08
N PRO A 140 -1.25 17.44 8.39
CA PRO A 140 -1.06 18.78 8.96
C PRO A 140 0.42 19.13 9.07
N LEU A 141 0.78 20.34 8.64
CA LEU A 141 2.11 20.90 8.73
C LEU A 141 2.22 21.80 9.97
N LEU A 142 2.69 21.22 11.10
CA LEU A 142 2.55 21.84 12.42
C LEU A 142 3.76 22.69 12.85
N SER A 143 4.86 22.69 12.10
CA SER A 143 6.06 23.47 12.47
C SER A 143 6.80 23.93 11.22
N THR A 144 7.52 25.05 11.38
CA THR A 144 8.39 25.60 10.32
C THR A 144 9.60 24.69 10.03
N GLY A 145 10.10 24.73 8.80
CA GLY A 145 11.31 24.00 8.41
C GLY A 145 11.32 23.52 6.99
N THR A 146 12.34 22.76 6.63
CA THR A 146 12.48 22.08 5.35
C THR A 146 11.97 20.66 5.48
N TYR A 147 11.17 20.25 4.50
CA TYR A 147 10.50 18.97 4.48
C TYR A 147 10.74 18.27 3.14
N ARG A 148 10.59 16.95 3.16
CA ARG A 148 10.48 16.13 1.96
C ARG A 148 9.46 15.02 2.16
N MET A 149 8.89 14.57 1.07
CA MET A 149 7.96 13.46 1.05
C MET A 149 8.39 12.45 -0.01
N SER A 150 8.21 11.16 0.27
CA SER A 150 8.49 10.06 -0.67
C SER A 150 7.42 8.99 -0.63
N PHE A 151 7.26 8.25 -1.74
CA PHE A 151 6.31 7.15 -1.89
C PHE A 151 7.00 5.79 -2.01
N GLY A 152 8.30 5.76 -2.19
CA GLY A 152 9.07 4.56 -2.53
C GLY A 152 9.36 3.60 -1.37
N TYR A 153 8.62 3.68 -0.25
CA TYR A 153 8.90 2.83 0.91
C TYR A 153 8.72 1.33 0.62
N ASN A 154 7.76 0.97 -0.24
CA ASN A 154 7.45 -0.41 -0.61
C ASN A 154 7.69 -0.70 -2.11
N SER A 155 8.34 0.20 -2.83
CA SER A 155 8.59 0.08 -4.27
C SER A 155 10.07 -0.07 -4.56
N ASP A 156 10.41 -0.83 -5.59
CA ASP A 156 11.78 -0.96 -6.10
C ASP A 156 12.26 0.30 -6.83
N SER A 157 11.35 1.23 -7.15
CA SER A 157 11.63 2.50 -7.82
C SER A 157 11.26 3.69 -6.96
N LYS A 158 12.10 4.74 -6.98
CA LYS A 158 11.94 5.94 -6.15
C LYS A 158 10.78 6.84 -6.58
N ASP A 159 10.36 6.75 -7.82
CA ASP A 159 9.30 7.53 -8.44
C ASP A 159 7.99 6.74 -8.62
N THR A 160 7.92 5.58 -8.04
CA THR A 160 6.77 4.68 -8.13
C THR A 160 6.17 4.42 -6.75
N VAL A 161 4.86 4.46 -6.66
CA VAL A 161 4.09 3.96 -5.53
C VAL A 161 3.44 2.65 -5.90
N GLU A 162 3.51 1.66 -5.01
CA GLU A 162 2.78 0.41 -5.13
C GLU A 162 1.45 0.50 -4.37
N LEU A 163 0.34 0.31 -5.09
CA LEU A 163 -0.98 0.12 -4.49
C LEU A 163 -1.27 -1.39 -4.47
N ARG A 164 -1.57 -1.92 -3.31
CA ARG A 164 -1.79 -3.36 -3.09
C ARG A 164 -3.22 -3.62 -2.66
N SER A 165 -3.89 -4.62 -3.26
CA SER A 165 -5.21 -5.06 -2.82
C SER A 165 -5.17 -5.57 -1.38
N LEU A 166 -6.05 -5.04 -0.51
CA LEU A 166 -6.16 -5.43 0.88
C LEU A 166 -7.27 -6.48 1.05
N SER A 167 -6.96 -7.56 1.78
CA SER A 167 -7.92 -8.63 2.10
C SER A 167 -8.73 -9.12 0.88
N PRO A 168 -8.07 -9.53 -0.21
CA PRO A 168 -8.78 -9.96 -1.40
C PRO A 168 -9.66 -11.20 -1.10
N ALA A 169 -10.89 -11.19 -1.62
CA ALA A 169 -11.80 -12.32 -1.47
C ALA A 169 -11.35 -13.54 -2.30
N THR A 170 -10.58 -13.30 -3.35
CA THR A 170 -9.87 -14.32 -4.12
C THR A 170 -8.47 -14.49 -3.53
N ARG A 171 -7.81 -15.61 -3.78
CA ARG A 171 -6.42 -15.82 -3.36
C ARG A 171 -5.41 -15.06 -4.26
N LEU A 172 -5.81 -13.93 -4.84
CA LEU A 172 -5.00 -13.12 -5.73
C LEU A 172 -4.76 -11.75 -5.11
N ILE A 173 -3.49 -11.43 -4.89
CA ILE A 173 -3.05 -10.09 -4.52
C ILE A 173 -2.66 -9.36 -5.79
N LEU A 174 -3.33 -8.25 -6.06
CA LEU A 174 -2.98 -7.35 -7.15
C LEU A 174 -2.15 -6.19 -6.60
N ASN A 175 -0.97 -6.01 -7.18
CA ASN A 175 -0.07 -4.90 -6.92
C ASN A 175 -0.08 -3.99 -8.16
N ILE A 176 -0.39 -2.72 -7.97
CA ILE A 176 -0.45 -1.73 -9.05
C ILE A 176 0.71 -0.76 -8.84
N ASN A 177 1.68 -0.79 -9.74
CA ASN A 177 2.77 0.16 -9.77
C ASN A 177 2.28 1.45 -10.44
N SER A 178 2.35 2.55 -9.74
CA SER A 178 1.92 3.85 -10.26
C SER A 178 3.04 4.88 -10.20
N LEU A 179 3.44 5.36 -11.36
CA LEU A 179 4.43 6.43 -11.48
C LEU A 179 3.88 7.72 -10.87
N ILE A 180 4.69 8.38 -10.05
CA ILE A 180 4.41 9.68 -9.44
C ILE A 180 5.17 10.77 -10.19
N THR A 181 4.49 11.84 -10.53
CA THR A 181 5.10 13.01 -11.17
C THR A 181 5.42 14.12 -10.15
N GLY A 182 6.37 14.99 -10.47
CA GLY A 182 6.72 16.15 -9.63
C GLY A 182 7.71 15.85 -8.52
N LEU A 183 8.34 14.67 -8.53
CA LEU A 183 9.44 14.32 -7.63
C LEU A 183 10.79 14.74 -8.21
N ASP A 184 11.78 14.93 -7.36
CA ASP A 184 13.17 15.14 -7.78
C ASP A 184 13.85 13.84 -8.25
N ALA A 185 15.09 13.92 -8.74
CA ALA A 185 15.85 12.75 -9.22
C ALA A 185 16.12 11.69 -8.13
N ASN A 186 15.89 12.02 -6.86
CA ASN A 186 16.03 11.10 -5.73
C ASN A 186 14.69 10.52 -5.28
N GLY A 187 13.58 10.89 -5.92
CA GLY A 187 12.23 10.44 -5.59
C GLY A 187 11.58 11.22 -4.46
N PHE A 188 12.00 12.46 -4.21
CA PHE A 188 11.43 13.30 -3.17
C PHE A 188 10.64 14.47 -3.74
N TYR A 189 9.50 14.74 -3.11
CA TYR A 189 8.83 16.03 -3.20
C TYR A 189 9.35 16.92 -2.06
N ASN A 190 10.10 17.97 -2.42
CA ASN A 190 10.74 18.87 -1.45
C ASN A 190 9.93 20.16 -1.30
N PHE A 191 9.75 20.61 -0.04
CA PHE A 191 9.03 21.84 0.27
C PHE A 191 9.50 22.47 1.59
N THR A 192 9.14 23.74 1.81
CA THR A 192 9.38 24.45 3.06
C THR A 192 8.06 24.82 3.73
N VAL A 193 8.06 24.89 5.05
CA VAL A 193 6.95 25.38 5.86
C VAL A 193 7.43 26.63 6.62
N ASN A 194 6.77 27.77 6.42
CA ASN A 194 7.10 29.07 7.03
C ASN A 194 6.09 29.45 8.12
#